data_c230e34561829c3217b184eb11d655ba
#
_entry.id   c230e34561829c3217b184eb11d655ba
#
_cell.length_a   1.000
_cell.length_b   1.000
_cell.length_c   1.000
_cell.angle_alpha   90.00
_cell.angle_beta   90.00
_cell.angle_gamma   90.00
#
_symmetry.space_group_name_H-M   'P 1'
#
loop_
_entity.id
_entity.type
_entity.pdbx_description
1 polymer ?
#
loop_
_entity_poly.entity_id
_entity_poly.type
_entity_poly.pdbx_seq_one_letter_code
_entity_poly.pdbx_strand_id
1 'polypeptide(L)'
;MKKILIVRFSAMGDVAMMVPVVYSLAQQHNDLDITVVSRPFAAPFFDNLAENIHFIVINPKKEYKGIAGIFRLYRYLKAGDFDYVADLHDVLRTKILRFLFLCSGTKTAHINKHRNEKHALVKQKANNYHQLTSSIENYHRVFEELGFRFNLDFSSIYKDATPSFAPLENRIKAKHSGERWYGIAPFAAHRSKIYPQEKLRQVIDILLDEDPQCRIFFFGNGDKEHAEISHLINNNTRAMDASKVLGGLKEELILMRHLDAMLTMDSANMHLAALVGTKVVSIWGATHPFAGFLSWKQNPDNIVQKDTECRPCSIYGNKKCIFGDYHCMDIDPHIVTDRLQNQ
;
A
#
# COMPACT_ATOMS: atom_id res chain seq x y z
N MET A 1 -31.48 -6.81 2.65
CA MET A 1 -30.17 -6.23 2.34
C MET A 1 -29.27 -7.39 1.93
N LYS A 2 -28.62 -7.34 0.77
CA LYS A 2 -27.70 -8.39 0.33
C LYS A 2 -26.39 -8.29 1.08
N LYS A 3 -25.72 -9.42 1.31
CA LYS A 3 -24.50 -9.50 2.09
C LYS A 3 -23.33 -10.00 1.27
N ILE A 4 -22.20 -9.30 1.31
CA ILE A 4 -20.98 -9.71 0.62
C ILE A 4 -19.80 -9.87 1.61
N LEU A 5 -19.09 -10.98 1.47
CA LEU A 5 -17.85 -11.25 2.17
C LEU A 5 -16.67 -10.96 1.25
N ILE A 6 -15.78 -10.07 1.65
CA ILE A 6 -14.55 -9.73 0.94
C ILE A 6 -13.35 -10.31 1.69
N VAL A 7 -12.51 -11.10 1.01
CA VAL A 7 -11.43 -11.84 1.66
C VAL A 7 -10.08 -11.45 1.09
N ARG A 8 -9.20 -10.84 1.93
CA ARG A 8 -7.78 -10.64 1.63
C ARG A 8 -6.94 -10.53 2.90
N PHE A 9 -5.93 -11.39 3.08
CA PHE A 9 -5.15 -11.50 4.32
C PHE A 9 -3.77 -10.85 4.26
N SER A 10 -3.25 -10.54 3.08
CA SER A 10 -1.91 -9.99 2.83
C SER A 10 -1.72 -9.59 1.34
N ALA A 11 -0.67 -8.86 0.94
CA ALA A 11 0.21 -8.12 1.83
C ALA A 11 -0.43 -6.77 2.22
N MET A 12 0.22 -5.97 3.08
CA MET A 12 -0.32 -4.68 3.53
C MET A 12 -0.65 -3.74 2.37
N GLY A 13 0.26 -3.55 1.43
CA GLY A 13 0.03 -2.71 0.25
C GLY A 13 -1.11 -3.22 -0.62
N ASP A 14 -1.24 -4.54 -0.79
CA ASP A 14 -2.35 -5.12 -1.54
C ASP A 14 -3.70 -4.90 -0.86
N VAL A 15 -3.74 -4.93 0.48
CA VAL A 15 -4.97 -4.62 1.25
C VAL A 15 -5.28 -3.13 1.12
N ALA A 16 -4.27 -2.25 1.18
CA ALA A 16 -4.46 -0.82 0.97
C ALA A 16 -5.02 -0.52 -0.43
N MET A 17 -4.53 -1.19 -1.48
CA MET A 17 -5.05 -1.01 -2.86
C MET A 17 -6.51 -1.44 -3.06
N MET A 18 -7.06 -2.32 -2.22
CA MET A 18 -8.48 -2.70 -2.37
C MET A 18 -9.44 -1.69 -1.70
N VAL A 19 -8.94 -0.85 -0.78
CA VAL A 19 -9.79 0.08 -0.02
C VAL A 19 -10.56 1.05 -0.92
N PRO A 20 -9.95 1.71 -1.92
CA PRO A 20 -10.68 2.57 -2.86
C PRO A 20 -11.84 1.84 -3.56
N VAL A 21 -11.65 0.58 -3.90
CA VAL A 21 -12.66 -0.24 -4.58
C VAL A 21 -13.81 -0.59 -3.63
N VAL A 22 -13.49 -1.03 -2.42
CA VAL A 22 -14.49 -1.38 -1.40
C VAL A 22 -15.30 -0.16 -0.96
N TYR A 23 -14.64 0.99 -0.79
CA TYR A 23 -15.30 2.26 -0.49
C TYR A 23 -16.28 2.67 -1.60
N SER A 24 -15.80 2.66 -2.85
CA SER A 24 -16.63 3.05 -4.00
C SER A 24 -17.84 2.13 -4.19
N LEU A 25 -17.66 0.83 -3.94
CA LEU A 25 -18.77 -0.14 -3.89
C LEU A 25 -19.78 0.23 -2.81
N ALA A 26 -19.31 0.50 -1.59
CA ALA A 26 -20.15 0.81 -0.45
C ALA A 26 -20.96 2.08 -0.64
N GLN A 27 -20.37 3.12 -1.25
CA GLN A 27 -21.05 4.40 -1.48
C GLN A 27 -22.13 4.33 -2.54
N GLN A 28 -22.00 3.42 -3.53
CA GLN A 28 -22.94 3.33 -4.66
C GLN A 28 -23.94 2.17 -4.51
N HIS A 29 -23.76 1.31 -3.50
CA HIS A 29 -24.65 0.19 -3.17
C HIS A 29 -25.03 0.21 -1.67
N ASN A 30 -25.82 1.19 -1.26
CA ASN A 30 -26.23 1.35 0.14
C ASN A 30 -27.12 0.20 0.65
N ASP A 31 -27.69 -0.60 -0.25
CA ASP A 31 -28.45 -1.82 0.05
C ASP A 31 -27.57 -3.06 0.28
N LEU A 32 -26.25 -2.90 0.19
CA LEU A 32 -25.27 -3.98 0.36
C LEU A 32 -24.61 -3.90 1.74
N ASP A 33 -24.66 -4.99 2.50
CA ASP A 33 -23.92 -5.16 3.77
C ASP A 33 -22.55 -5.81 3.43
N ILE A 34 -21.47 -5.07 3.65
CA ILE A 34 -20.12 -5.43 3.22
C ILE A 34 -19.30 -5.86 4.44
N THR A 35 -18.89 -7.11 4.47
CA THR A 35 -17.96 -7.63 5.50
C THR A 35 -16.59 -7.88 4.90
N VAL A 36 -15.58 -7.15 5.37
CA VAL A 36 -14.18 -7.34 4.99
C VAL A 36 -13.47 -8.19 6.03
N VAL A 37 -12.81 -9.25 5.60
CA VAL A 37 -12.02 -10.13 6.49
C VAL A 37 -10.55 -10.03 6.17
N SER A 38 -9.77 -9.56 7.15
CA SER A 38 -8.33 -9.44 6.99
C SER A 38 -7.59 -9.60 8.33
N ARG A 39 -6.27 -9.34 8.31
CA ARG A 39 -5.42 -9.40 9.50
C ARG A 39 -5.51 -8.08 10.31
N PRO A 40 -5.09 -8.09 11.59
CA PRO A 40 -5.21 -6.93 12.49
C PRO A 40 -4.65 -5.61 11.94
N PHE A 41 -3.55 -5.67 11.19
CA PHE A 41 -2.92 -4.45 10.63
C PHE A 41 -3.86 -3.65 9.73
N ALA A 42 -4.84 -4.29 9.12
CA ALA A 42 -5.73 -3.65 8.15
C ALA A 42 -6.93 -2.94 8.81
N ALA A 43 -7.19 -3.15 10.09
CA ALA A 43 -8.32 -2.54 10.77
C ALA A 43 -8.38 -1.00 10.62
N PRO A 44 -7.27 -0.25 10.74
CA PRO A 44 -7.29 1.20 10.58
C PRO A 44 -7.73 1.68 9.18
N PHE A 45 -7.64 0.84 8.14
CA PHE A 45 -8.05 1.22 6.79
C PHE A 45 -9.57 1.25 6.61
N PHE A 46 -10.29 0.52 7.46
CA PHE A 46 -11.75 0.36 7.39
C PHE A 46 -12.47 1.02 8.57
N ASP A 47 -11.72 1.64 9.49
CA ASP A 47 -12.29 2.31 10.66
C ASP A 47 -13.13 3.52 10.23
N ASN A 48 -14.47 3.44 10.42
CA ASN A 48 -15.45 4.44 9.98
C ASN A 48 -15.41 4.81 8.49
N LEU A 49 -14.98 3.88 7.63
CA LEU A 49 -14.85 4.11 6.19
C LEU A 49 -16.22 4.35 5.53
N ALA A 50 -17.22 3.50 5.81
CA ALA A 50 -18.63 3.68 5.46
C ALA A 50 -19.51 2.90 6.43
N GLU A 51 -20.79 3.32 6.58
CA GLU A 51 -21.73 2.73 7.56
C GLU A 51 -22.05 1.26 7.28
N ASN A 52 -22.06 0.88 6.01
CA ASN A 52 -22.34 -0.48 5.53
C ASN A 52 -21.08 -1.36 5.36
N ILE A 53 -19.92 -0.92 5.87
CA ILE A 53 -18.69 -1.71 5.90
C ILE A 53 -18.40 -2.19 7.31
N HIS A 54 -18.28 -3.51 7.46
CA HIS A 54 -17.88 -4.18 8.68
C HIS A 54 -16.52 -4.86 8.53
N PHE A 55 -15.69 -4.81 9.55
CA PHE A 55 -14.37 -5.40 9.51
C PHE A 55 -14.21 -6.55 10.50
N ILE A 56 -13.85 -7.73 10.03
CA ILE A 56 -13.55 -8.91 10.87
C ILE A 56 -12.04 -9.15 10.88
N VAL A 57 -11.47 -9.07 12.07
CA VAL A 57 -10.07 -9.40 12.32
C VAL A 57 -9.90 -10.91 12.44
N ILE A 58 -8.98 -11.46 11.67
CA ILE A 58 -8.58 -12.86 11.83
C ILE A 58 -7.05 -13.02 11.86
N ASN A 59 -6.57 -14.06 12.53
CA ASN A 59 -5.17 -14.45 12.47
C ASN A 59 -5.00 -15.81 11.78
N PRO A 60 -4.77 -15.83 10.44
CA PRO A 60 -4.68 -17.10 9.69
C PRO A 60 -3.54 -18.01 10.10
N LYS A 61 -2.52 -17.48 10.78
CA LYS A 61 -1.34 -18.25 11.21
C LYS A 61 -1.45 -18.82 12.62
N LYS A 62 -2.36 -18.30 13.44
CA LYS A 62 -2.61 -18.74 14.82
C LYS A 62 -3.91 -19.55 14.90
N GLU A 63 -5.03 -18.88 14.99
CA GLU A 63 -6.36 -19.49 15.25
C GLU A 63 -6.84 -20.37 14.10
N TYR A 64 -6.46 -20.03 12.86
CA TYR A 64 -6.93 -20.69 11.65
C TYR A 64 -5.81 -21.42 10.88
N LYS A 65 -4.82 -21.99 11.58
CA LYS A 65 -3.69 -22.69 10.97
C LYS A 65 -4.12 -24.05 10.37
N GLY A 66 -3.56 -24.37 9.20
CA GLY A 66 -3.78 -25.66 8.51
C GLY A 66 -5.17 -25.82 7.91
N ILE A 67 -5.48 -27.01 7.40
CA ILE A 67 -6.76 -27.32 6.75
C ILE A 67 -7.91 -27.25 7.75
N ALA A 68 -7.77 -27.86 8.94
CA ALA A 68 -8.78 -27.77 10.00
C ALA A 68 -9.10 -26.32 10.40
N GLY A 69 -8.06 -25.44 10.39
CA GLY A 69 -8.24 -24.01 10.60
C GLY A 69 -9.07 -23.35 9.51
N ILE A 70 -8.96 -23.77 8.24
CA ILE A 70 -9.77 -23.23 7.13
C ILE A 70 -11.24 -23.63 7.33
N PHE A 71 -11.53 -24.87 7.70
CA PHE A 71 -12.89 -25.33 7.99
C PHE A 71 -13.50 -24.60 9.20
N ARG A 72 -12.71 -24.30 10.24
CA ARG A 72 -13.15 -23.52 11.39
C ARG A 72 -13.47 -22.08 10.97
N LEU A 73 -12.62 -21.45 10.15
CA LEU A 73 -12.86 -20.12 9.58
C LEU A 73 -14.12 -20.11 8.73
N TYR A 74 -14.30 -21.12 7.87
CA TYR A 74 -15.51 -21.23 7.05
C TYR A 74 -16.77 -21.28 7.93
N ARG A 75 -16.80 -22.16 8.97
CA ARG A 75 -17.97 -22.26 9.87
C ARG A 75 -18.24 -20.96 10.60
N TYR A 76 -17.22 -20.25 11.04
CA TYR A 76 -17.34 -18.94 11.67
C TYR A 76 -17.94 -17.91 10.70
N LEU A 77 -17.41 -17.81 9.50
CA LEU A 77 -17.87 -16.82 8.51
C LEU A 77 -19.24 -17.19 7.92
N LYS A 78 -19.55 -18.48 7.78
CA LYS A 78 -20.86 -18.92 7.26
C LYS A 78 -22.04 -18.46 8.12
N ALA A 79 -21.84 -18.24 9.40
CA ALA A 79 -22.87 -17.69 10.30
C ALA A 79 -23.32 -16.26 9.90
N GLY A 80 -22.56 -15.56 9.07
CA GLY A 80 -22.94 -14.25 8.52
C GLY A 80 -23.98 -14.31 7.40
N ASP A 81 -24.26 -15.49 6.84
CA ASP A 81 -25.24 -15.75 5.79
C ASP A 81 -25.05 -14.85 4.56
N PHE A 82 -23.88 -14.99 3.92
CA PHE A 82 -23.44 -14.16 2.78
C PHE A 82 -24.04 -14.67 1.45
N ASP A 83 -24.60 -13.75 0.68
CA ASP A 83 -25.06 -13.99 -0.70
C ASP A 83 -23.89 -14.08 -1.69
N TYR A 84 -22.80 -13.33 -1.40
CA TYR A 84 -21.63 -13.21 -2.25
C TYR A 84 -20.32 -13.36 -1.50
N VAL A 85 -19.29 -13.93 -2.17
CA VAL A 85 -17.91 -13.96 -1.69
C VAL A 85 -16.97 -13.44 -2.77
N ALA A 86 -16.25 -12.36 -2.49
CA ALA A 86 -15.19 -11.80 -3.31
C ALA A 86 -13.82 -12.21 -2.74
N ASP A 87 -13.14 -13.18 -3.40
CA ASP A 87 -11.79 -13.58 -3.04
C ASP A 87 -10.76 -12.70 -3.75
N LEU A 88 -10.34 -11.61 -3.11
CA LEU A 88 -9.32 -10.69 -3.62
C LEU A 88 -7.88 -11.18 -3.35
N HIS A 89 -7.72 -12.37 -2.80
CA HIS A 89 -6.41 -12.91 -2.43
C HIS A 89 -5.94 -14.07 -3.34
N ASP A 90 -6.83 -14.98 -3.70
CA ASP A 90 -6.60 -16.14 -4.58
C ASP A 90 -5.31 -16.92 -4.24
N VAL A 91 -5.16 -17.30 -2.98
CA VAL A 91 -4.14 -18.23 -2.48
C VAL A 91 -4.78 -19.54 -2.03
N LEU A 92 -4.00 -20.60 -1.85
CA LEU A 92 -4.54 -21.94 -1.52
C LEU A 92 -5.60 -21.91 -0.42
N ARG A 93 -5.37 -21.16 0.65
CA ARG A 93 -6.29 -21.01 1.78
C ARG A 93 -7.62 -20.40 1.35
N THR A 94 -7.60 -19.30 0.59
CA THR A 94 -8.80 -18.61 0.17
C THR A 94 -9.52 -19.35 -0.96
N LYS A 95 -8.80 -20.09 -1.79
CA LYS A 95 -9.40 -21.00 -2.78
C LYS A 95 -10.24 -22.07 -2.12
N ILE A 96 -9.73 -22.72 -1.07
CA ILE A 96 -10.49 -23.72 -0.30
C ILE A 96 -11.69 -23.06 0.38
N LEU A 97 -11.51 -21.91 1.02
CA LEU A 97 -12.59 -21.16 1.67
C LEU A 97 -13.69 -20.79 0.65
N ARG A 98 -13.31 -20.23 -0.50
CA ARG A 98 -14.24 -19.90 -1.60
C ARG A 98 -14.98 -21.13 -2.12
N PHE A 99 -14.28 -22.26 -2.29
CA PHE A 99 -14.91 -23.51 -2.74
C PHE A 99 -15.96 -23.99 -1.74
N LEU A 100 -15.72 -23.91 -0.44
CA LEU A 100 -16.69 -24.26 0.59
C LEU A 100 -17.95 -23.37 0.54
N PHE A 101 -17.79 -22.08 0.30
CA PHE A 101 -18.91 -21.16 0.11
C PHE A 101 -19.67 -21.48 -1.18
N LEU A 102 -18.98 -21.75 -2.28
CA LEU A 102 -19.61 -22.17 -3.54
C LEU A 102 -20.46 -23.43 -3.35
N CYS A 103 -19.94 -24.44 -2.66
CA CYS A 103 -20.69 -25.68 -2.34
C CYS A 103 -21.91 -25.42 -1.44
N SER A 104 -21.96 -24.32 -0.70
CA SER A 104 -23.13 -23.93 0.11
C SER A 104 -24.11 -23.01 -0.60
N GLY A 105 -23.95 -22.81 -1.92
CA GLY A 105 -24.86 -22.01 -2.76
C GLY A 105 -24.54 -20.52 -2.84
N THR A 106 -23.45 -20.05 -2.19
CA THR A 106 -23.03 -18.65 -2.23
C THR A 106 -22.39 -18.33 -3.58
N LYS A 107 -22.76 -17.24 -4.23
CA LYS A 107 -22.14 -16.76 -5.48
C LYS A 107 -20.74 -16.24 -5.20
N THR A 108 -19.72 -16.72 -5.95
CA THR A 108 -18.32 -16.38 -5.67
C THR A 108 -17.61 -15.86 -6.91
N ALA A 109 -16.71 -14.88 -6.73
CA ALA A 109 -15.74 -14.46 -7.74
C ALA A 109 -14.34 -14.30 -7.11
N HIS A 110 -13.32 -14.20 -7.95
CA HIS A 110 -11.95 -14.08 -7.46
C HIS A 110 -11.03 -13.28 -8.40
N ILE A 111 -10.00 -12.69 -7.82
CA ILE A 111 -9.04 -11.90 -8.58
C ILE A 111 -8.27 -12.75 -9.60
N ASN A 112 -8.20 -12.27 -10.83
CA ASN A 112 -7.21 -12.74 -11.80
C ASN A 112 -5.89 -11.99 -11.57
N LYS A 113 -4.80 -12.71 -11.31
CA LYS A 113 -3.48 -12.14 -11.04
C LYS A 113 -2.65 -11.85 -12.28
N HIS A 114 -3.15 -12.19 -13.47
CA HIS A 114 -2.49 -11.96 -14.76
C HIS A 114 -1.03 -12.41 -14.78
N ARG A 115 -0.73 -13.61 -14.24
CA ARG A 115 0.64 -14.10 -14.05
C ARG A 115 1.41 -14.23 -15.37
N ASN A 116 0.74 -14.68 -16.43
CA ASN A 116 1.38 -14.86 -17.75
C ASN A 116 1.78 -13.51 -18.34
N GLU A 117 0.94 -12.48 -18.24
CA GLU A 117 1.25 -11.12 -18.72
C GLU A 117 2.39 -10.50 -17.90
N LYS A 118 2.38 -10.67 -16.57
CA LYS A 118 3.48 -10.26 -15.70
C LYS A 118 4.79 -10.98 -16.03
N HIS A 119 4.75 -12.27 -16.33
CA HIS A 119 5.94 -13.00 -16.81
C HIS A 119 6.41 -12.52 -18.18
N ALA A 120 5.51 -12.19 -19.09
CA ALA A 120 5.84 -11.61 -20.38
C ALA A 120 6.52 -10.24 -20.23
N LEU A 121 6.01 -9.37 -19.34
CA LEU A 121 6.61 -8.05 -19.06
C LEU A 121 8.08 -8.15 -18.63
N VAL A 122 8.45 -9.12 -17.79
CA VAL A 122 9.86 -9.34 -17.37
C VAL A 122 10.75 -9.89 -18.48
N LYS A 123 10.17 -10.51 -19.50
CA LYS A 123 10.92 -11.08 -20.65
C LYS A 123 11.06 -10.11 -21.80
N GLN A 124 10.28 -9.03 -21.82
CA GLN A 124 10.34 -8.02 -22.88
C GLN A 124 11.61 -7.17 -22.76
N LYS A 125 12.12 -6.70 -23.90
CA LYS A 125 13.20 -5.73 -23.94
C LYS A 125 12.65 -4.31 -23.75
N ALA A 126 13.47 -3.40 -23.25
CA ALA A 126 13.15 -2.05 -22.80
C ALA A 126 12.21 -1.21 -23.69
N ASN A 127 12.09 -1.48 -24.96
CA ASN A 127 11.32 -0.64 -25.89
C ASN A 127 9.91 -1.17 -26.24
N ASN A 128 9.46 -2.25 -25.60
CA ASN A 128 8.16 -2.89 -25.92
C ASN A 128 7.25 -3.08 -24.69
N TYR A 129 7.43 -2.27 -23.65
CA TYR A 129 6.57 -2.37 -22.46
C TYR A 129 5.20 -1.77 -22.72
N HIS A 130 4.16 -2.48 -22.28
CA HIS A 130 2.82 -1.96 -22.17
C HIS A 130 2.33 -2.04 -20.72
N GLN A 131 1.52 -1.09 -20.34
CA GLN A 131 0.89 -1.05 -19.02
C GLN A 131 -0.02 -2.26 -18.86
N LEU A 132 0.22 -3.07 -17.83
CA LEU A 132 -0.72 -4.13 -17.45
C LEU A 132 -1.90 -3.55 -16.66
N THR A 133 -3.01 -4.26 -16.65
CA THR A 133 -4.17 -3.94 -15.81
C THR A 133 -3.72 -3.78 -14.36
N SER A 134 -4.08 -2.67 -13.74
CA SER A 134 -3.70 -2.39 -12.36
C SER A 134 -4.31 -3.38 -11.37
N SER A 135 -3.69 -3.55 -10.21
CA SER A 135 -4.28 -4.36 -9.14
C SER A 135 -5.63 -3.83 -8.68
N ILE A 136 -5.82 -2.51 -8.71
CA ILE A 136 -7.07 -1.84 -8.34
C ILE A 136 -8.19 -2.19 -9.34
N GLU A 137 -7.90 -2.11 -10.65
CA GLU A 137 -8.85 -2.53 -11.68
C GLU A 137 -9.18 -4.02 -11.61
N ASN A 138 -8.16 -4.86 -11.28
CA ASN A 138 -8.40 -6.28 -11.09
C ASN A 138 -9.29 -6.57 -9.89
N TYR A 139 -9.23 -5.78 -8.81
CA TYR A 139 -10.19 -5.87 -7.71
C TYR A 139 -11.59 -5.42 -8.13
N HIS A 140 -11.69 -4.32 -8.86
CA HIS A 140 -12.97 -3.82 -9.37
C HIS A 140 -13.70 -4.87 -10.24
N ARG A 141 -12.98 -5.54 -11.15
CA ARG A 141 -13.53 -6.61 -12.01
C ARG A 141 -14.14 -7.77 -11.23
N VAL A 142 -13.62 -8.11 -10.05
CA VAL A 142 -14.20 -9.16 -9.20
C VAL A 142 -15.64 -8.82 -8.79
N PHE A 143 -15.91 -7.55 -8.51
CA PHE A 143 -17.27 -7.11 -8.18
C PHE A 143 -18.17 -7.04 -9.40
N GLU A 144 -17.64 -6.65 -10.56
CA GLU A 144 -18.38 -6.71 -11.83
C GLU A 144 -18.81 -8.15 -12.18
N GLU A 145 -17.93 -9.15 -11.97
CA GLU A 145 -18.25 -10.58 -12.13
C GLU A 145 -19.36 -11.04 -11.17
N LEU A 146 -19.45 -10.45 -9.98
CA LEU A 146 -20.56 -10.69 -9.05
C LEU A 146 -21.85 -9.98 -9.44
N GLY A 147 -21.80 -9.04 -10.39
CA GLY A 147 -22.94 -8.29 -10.92
C GLY A 147 -23.08 -6.88 -10.34
N PHE A 148 -22.09 -6.37 -9.62
CA PHE A 148 -22.05 -5.00 -9.09
C PHE A 148 -21.36 -4.08 -10.09
N ARG A 149 -22.04 -3.03 -10.54
CA ARG A 149 -21.49 -1.97 -11.39
C ARG A 149 -21.40 -0.68 -10.59
N PHE A 150 -20.23 -0.08 -10.56
CA PHE A 150 -19.97 1.19 -9.88
C PHE A 150 -18.72 1.84 -10.47
N ASN A 151 -18.58 3.15 -10.26
CA ASN A 151 -17.37 3.88 -10.64
C ASN A 151 -16.40 3.96 -9.45
N LEU A 152 -15.11 3.95 -9.75
CA LEU A 152 -14.09 4.14 -8.71
C LEU A 152 -14.06 5.62 -8.32
N ASP A 153 -14.55 5.91 -7.12
CA ASP A 153 -14.59 7.24 -6.53
C ASP A 153 -14.12 7.18 -5.06
N PHE A 154 -12.92 7.64 -4.84
CA PHE A 154 -12.26 7.63 -3.54
C PHE A 154 -11.25 8.77 -3.46
N SER A 155 -11.30 9.57 -2.42
CA SER A 155 -10.32 10.61 -2.12
C SER A 155 -9.29 10.13 -1.11
N SER A 156 -9.74 9.74 0.08
CA SER A 156 -8.91 9.16 1.14
C SER A 156 -9.79 8.40 2.15
N ILE A 157 -9.17 7.64 3.07
CA ILE A 157 -9.89 7.03 4.21
C ILE A 157 -10.47 8.09 5.17
N TYR A 158 -9.96 9.30 5.12
CA TYR A 158 -10.48 10.45 5.86
C TYR A 158 -11.47 11.28 5.03
N LYS A 159 -11.81 10.83 3.82
CA LYS A 159 -12.61 11.57 2.84
C LYS A 159 -11.91 12.89 2.51
N ASP A 160 -12.63 14.00 2.46
CA ASP A 160 -12.05 15.32 2.21
C ASP A 160 -11.57 16.03 3.50
N ALA A 161 -11.71 15.37 4.66
CA ALA A 161 -11.28 15.92 5.93
C ALA A 161 -9.79 15.70 6.20
N THR A 162 -9.23 16.56 7.02
CA THR A 162 -7.94 16.33 7.68
C THR A 162 -8.24 15.80 9.09
N PRO A 163 -7.74 14.62 9.47
CA PRO A 163 -7.98 14.07 10.80
C PRO A 163 -7.37 14.97 11.87
N SER A 164 -7.97 14.96 13.07
CA SER A 164 -7.42 15.69 14.21
C SER A 164 -5.98 15.25 14.50
N PHE A 165 -5.10 16.22 14.75
CA PHE A 165 -3.72 15.98 15.16
C PHE A 165 -3.57 15.63 16.64
N ALA A 166 -4.61 15.83 17.45
CA ALA A 166 -4.60 15.62 18.90
C ALA A 166 -3.99 14.28 19.37
N PRO A 167 -4.19 13.13 18.69
CA PRO A 167 -3.54 11.88 19.10
C PRO A 167 -2.01 11.90 19.03
N LEU A 168 -1.41 12.85 18.28
CA LEU A 168 0.02 12.95 18.06
C LEU A 168 0.71 14.03 18.90
N GLU A 169 -0.04 14.99 19.46
CA GLU A 169 0.49 16.22 20.10
C GLU A 169 1.46 15.96 21.25
N ASN A 170 1.28 14.87 21.99
CA ASN A 170 2.19 14.49 23.08
C ASN A 170 3.58 14.03 22.61
N ARG A 171 3.76 13.78 21.31
CA ARG A 171 4.98 13.20 20.71
C ARG A 171 5.54 14.05 19.59
N ILE A 172 4.68 14.72 18.85
CA ILE A 172 5.04 15.52 17.68
C ILE A 172 4.36 16.88 17.82
N LYS A 173 5.17 17.96 17.77
CA LYS A 173 4.61 19.32 17.75
C LYS A 173 3.79 19.52 16.48
N ALA A 174 2.64 20.15 16.60
CA ALA A 174 1.76 20.47 15.46
C ALA A 174 2.51 21.29 14.39
N LYS A 175 2.07 21.15 13.16
CA LYS A 175 2.63 21.86 12.00
C LYS A 175 2.32 23.34 12.09
N HIS A 176 3.36 24.18 11.95
CA HIS A 176 3.19 25.62 11.88
C HIS A 176 2.97 26.11 10.43
N SER A 177 2.41 27.29 10.29
CA SER A 177 2.26 27.92 8.97
C SER A 177 3.63 28.11 8.33
N GLY A 178 3.78 27.69 7.08
CA GLY A 178 5.03 27.76 6.32
C GLY A 178 5.96 26.56 6.48
N GLU A 179 5.74 25.68 7.47
CA GLU A 179 6.51 24.42 7.55
C GLU A 179 6.14 23.48 6.42
N ARG A 180 7.14 22.76 5.88
CA ARG A 180 6.95 21.60 5.00
C ARG A 180 7.31 20.33 5.74
N TRP A 181 6.42 19.36 5.67
CA TRP A 181 6.61 18.06 6.30
C TRP A 181 6.79 16.97 5.25
N TYR A 182 7.98 16.38 5.22
CA TYR A 182 8.30 15.28 4.32
C TYR A 182 8.31 13.95 5.05
N GLY A 183 7.59 12.97 4.53
CA GLY A 183 7.72 11.58 4.97
C GLY A 183 8.76 10.84 4.14
N ILE A 184 9.55 9.98 4.77
CA ILE A 184 10.49 9.10 4.08
C ILE A 184 10.31 7.66 4.57
N ALA A 185 9.94 6.75 3.66
CA ALA A 185 9.91 5.31 3.90
C ALA A 185 11.02 4.63 3.09
N PRO A 186 12.24 4.49 3.66
CA PRO A 186 13.43 4.14 2.91
C PRO A 186 13.54 2.65 2.57
N PHE A 187 12.65 1.81 3.11
CA PHE A 187 12.78 0.36 3.04
C PHE A 187 11.75 -0.30 2.12
N ALA A 188 12.12 -1.47 1.66
CA ALA A 188 11.25 -2.40 0.95
C ALA A 188 11.62 -3.84 1.30
N ALA A 189 10.72 -4.79 1.01
CA ALA A 189 10.93 -6.22 1.30
C ALA A 189 12.17 -6.83 0.61
N HIS A 190 12.64 -6.23 -0.49
CA HIS A 190 13.73 -6.74 -1.30
C HIS A 190 14.78 -5.65 -1.60
N ARG A 191 16.06 -6.00 -1.48
CA ARG A 191 17.20 -5.08 -1.71
C ARG A 191 17.15 -4.37 -3.07
N SER A 192 16.69 -5.04 -4.10
CA SER A 192 16.56 -4.51 -5.46
C SER A 192 15.53 -3.38 -5.63
N LYS A 193 14.80 -3.06 -4.57
CA LYS A 193 13.81 -1.97 -4.49
C LYS A 193 14.23 -0.86 -3.53
N ILE A 194 15.41 -0.97 -2.89
CA ILE A 194 15.88 -0.04 -1.87
C ILE A 194 16.90 0.92 -2.51
N TYR A 195 16.61 2.21 -2.42
CA TYR A 195 17.50 3.28 -2.85
C TYR A 195 18.79 3.29 -2.00
N PRO A 196 19.98 3.53 -2.59
CA PRO A 196 21.23 3.54 -1.84
C PRO A 196 21.22 4.54 -0.67
N GLN A 197 21.68 4.12 0.50
CA GLN A 197 21.63 4.95 1.70
C GLN A 197 22.44 6.24 1.57
N GLU A 198 23.61 6.18 0.91
CA GLU A 198 24.43 7.37 0.65
C GLU A 198 23.68 8.41 -0.19
N LYS A 199 22.95 7.95 -1.19
CA LYS A 199 22.12 8.84 -2.03
C LYS A 199 20.90 9.37 -1.29
N LEU A 200 20.28 8.52 -0.45
CA LEU A 200 19.18 8.97 0.39
C LEU A 200 19.64 10.02 1.41
N ARG A 201 20.86 9.87 1.94
CA ARG A 201 21.47 10.89 2.79
C ARG A 201 21.58 12.22 2.04
N GLN A 202 22.06 12.22 0.81
CA GLN A 202 22.14 13.44 -0.01
C GLN A 202 20.74 14.07 -0.24
N VAL A 203 19.70 13.26 -0.48
CA VAL A 203 18.30 13.77 -0.56
C VAL A 203 17.92 14.47 0.74
N ILE A 204 18.21 13.88 1.89
CA ILE A 204 17.91 14.45 3.22
C ILE A 204 18.66 15.77 3.40
N ASP A 205 19.96 15.80 3.12
CA ASP A 205 20.80 16.97 3.29
C ASP A 205 20.32 18.13 2.38
N ILE A 206 20.01 17.87 1.11
CA ILE A 206 19.45 18.86 0.18
C ILE A 206 18.11 19.43 0.72
N LEU A 207 17.18 18.58 1.17
CA LEU A 207 15.90 19.05 1.71
C LEU A 207 16.08 19.95 2.95
N LEU A 208 17.02 19.59 3.83
CA LEU A 208 17.29 20.33 5.05
C LEU A 208 18.02 21.67 4.78
N ASP A 209 18.85 21.72 3.75
CA ASP A 209 19.60 22.94 3.37
C ASP A 209 18.74 23.93 2.60
N GLU A 210 17.93 23.44 1.66
CA GLU A 210 17.09 24.29 0.82
C GLU A 210 15.82 24.80 1.52
N ASP A 211 15.30 24.05 2.51
CA ASP A 211 14.14 24.44 3.31
C ASP A 211 14.47 24.39 4.81
N PRO A 212 14.94 25.51 5.40
CA PRO A 212 15.26 25.56 6.83
C PRO A 212 14.09 25.29 7.76
N GLN A 213 12.84 25.40 7.29
CA GLN A 213 11.64 25.14 8.10
C GLN A 213 11.08 23.73 7.88
N CYS A 214 11.66 22.92 7.00
CA CYS A 214 11.14 21.59 6.77
C CYS A 214 11.41 20.65 7.95
N ARG A 215 10.53 19.66 8.10
CA ARG A 215 10.71 18.53 9.01
C ARG A 215 10.59 17.21 8.24
N ILE A 216 11.37 16.24 8.65
CA ILE A 216 11.44 14.92 8.00
C ILE A 216 10.98 13.84 8.99
N PHE A 217 10.04 13.03 8.57
CA PHE A 217 9.47 11.93 9.35
C PHE A 217 9.77 10.60 8.66
N PHE A 218 10.51 9.73 9.35
CA PHE A 218 10.85 8.42 8.83
C PHE A 218 9.83 7.37 9.24
N PHE A 219 9.54 6.45 8.32
CA PHE A 219 8.64 5.32 8.52
C PHE A 219 9.39 4.01 8.27
N GLY A 220 9.47 3.18 9.30
CA GLY A 220 10.12 1.87 9.27
C GLY A 220 9.49 0.91 10.27
N ASN A 221 9.97 -0.33 10.31
CA ASN A 221 9.44 -1.34 11.19
C ASN A 221 10.53 -2.29 11.70
N GLY A 222 10.56 -2.46 13.00
CA GLY A 222 11.49 -3.36 13.68
C GLY A 222 12.89 -2.78 13.89
N ASP A 223 13.64 -3.39 14.81
CA ASP A 223 14.88 -2.84 15.37
C ASP A 223 15.95 -2.53 14.31
N LYS A 224 16.03 -3.35 13.26
CA LYS A 224 17.01 -3.16 12.19
C LYS A 224 16.73 -1.88 11.41
N GLU A 225 15.49 -1.66 10.98
CA GLU A 225 15.10 -0.47 10.20
C GLU A 225 15.21 0.78 11.08
N HIS A 226 14.82 0.72 12.36
CA HIS A 226 14.98 1.82 13.31
C HIS A 226 16.45 2.18 13.56
N ALA A 227 17.37 1.20 13.59
CA ALA A 227 18.80 1.48 13.69
C ALA A 227 19.31 2.20 12.43
N GLU A 228 18.91 1.76 11.23
CA GLU A 228 19.27 2.41 9.98
C GLU A 228 18.69 3.84 9.88
N ILE A 229 17.44 4.05 10.30
CA ILE A 229 16.82 5.39 10.41
C ILE A 229 17.61 6.28 11.36
N SER A 230 18.04 5.78 12.52
CA SER A 230 18.85 6.55 13.47
C SER A 230 20.14 7.06 12.84
N HIS A 231 20.80 6.26 12.02
CA HIS A 231 21.97 6.69 11.24
C HIS A 231 21.61 7.75 10.19
N LEU A 232 20.45 7.64 9.53
CA LEU A 232 19.98 8.64 8.58
C LEU A 232 19.63 9.97 9.26
N ILE A 233 19.05 9.97 10.43
CA ILE A 233 18.73 11.17 11.22
C ILE A 233 19.98 11.90 11.67
N ASN A 234 21.04 11.18 12.07
CA ASN A 234 22.34 11.72 12.46
C ASN A 234 22.25 12.92 13.44
N ASN A 235 21.47 12.78 14.51
CA ASN A 235 21.21 13.80 15.52
C ASN A 235 20.56 15.11 15.00
N ASN A 236 20.04 15.14 13.78
CA ASN A 236 19.34 16.31 13.27
C ASN A 236 17.98 16.45 13.97
N THR A 237 17.75 17.59 14.63
CA THR A 237 16.54 17.86 15.41
C THR A 237 15.28 18.08 14.55
N ARG A 238 15.45 18.30 13.25
CA ARG A 238 14.34 18.43 12.27
C ARG A 238 13.91 17.10 11.66
N ALA A 239 14.61 16.02 11.98
CA ALA A 239 14.30 14.67 11.50
C ALA A 239 13.94 13.75 12.67
N MET A 240 12.95 12.87 12.47
CA MET A 240 12.53 11.95 13.53
C MET A 240 12.08 10.61 12.97
N ASP A 241 12.29 9.54 13.75
CA ASP A 241 11.74 8.20 13.51
C ASP A 241 10.29 8.16 14.00
N ALA A 242 9.35 8.46 13.10
CA ALA A 242 7.93 8.55 13.44
C ALA A 242 7.38 7.19 13.89
N SER A 243 7.69 6.10 13.18
CA SER A 243 7.16 4.77 13.51
C SER A 243 7.64 4.26 14.87
N LYS A 244 8.80 4.75 15.37
CA LYS A 244 9.30 4.40 16.70
C LYS A 244 8.58 5.15 17.82
N VAL A 245 8.17 6.40 17.56
CA VAL A 245 7.54 7.25 18.60
C VAL A 245 6.02 7.18 18.60
N LEU A 246 5.40 6.80 17.49
CA LEU A 246 3.96 6.69 17.35
C LEU A 246 3.42 5.33 17.88
N GLY A 247 2.14 5.31 18.25
CA GLY A 247 1.47 4.15 18.83
C GLY A 247 1.02 3.10 17.80
N GLY A 248 1.51 3.17 16.55
CA GLY A 248 1.24 2.21 15.49
C GLY A 248 0.54 2.81 14.27
N LEU A 249 0.10 1.95 13.37
CA LEU A 249 -0.32 2.32 12.02
C LEU A 249 -1.44 3.37 11.97
N LYS A 250 -2.37 3.37 12.92
CA LYS A 250 -3.44 4.38 12.95
C LYS A 250 -2.88 5.79 13.12
N GLU A 251 -1.92 5.97 14.02
CA GLU A 251 -1.27 7.26 14.23
C GLU A 251 -0.34 7.62 13.07
N GLU A 252 0.34 6.63 12.48
CA GLU A 252 1.15 6.85 11.28
C GLU A 252 0.30 7.36 10.10
N LEU A 253 -0.88 6.81 9.89
CA LEU A 253 -1.81 7.27 8.85
C LEU A 253 -2.30 8.71 9.11
N ILE A 254 -2.55 9.08 10.37
CA ILE A 254 -2.86 10.47 10.74
C ILE A 254 -1.68 11.37 10.37
N LEU A 255 -0.46 11.03 10.79
CA LEU A 255 0.74 11.81 10.45
C LEU A 255 0.93 11.91 8.94
N MET A 256 0.82 10.77 8.22
CA MET A 256 0.93 10.76 6.75
C MET A 256 -0.02 11.75 6.09
N ARG A 257 -1.26 11.90 6.57
CA ARG A 257 -2.23 12.87 6.03
C ARG A 257 -1.80 14.33 6.22
N HIS A 258 -0.98 14.62 7.22
CA HIS A 258 -0.46 15.97 7.49
C HIS A 258 0.85 16.28 6.75
N LEU A 259 1.43 15.32 6.05
CA LEU A 259 2.62 15.51 5.23
C LEU A 259 2.28 16.27 3.93
N ASP A 260 3.23 17.06 3.43
CA ASP A 260 3.13 17.70 2.11
C ASP A 260 3.49 16.71 0.99
N ALA A 261 4.48 15.84 1.23
CA ALA A 261 4.85 14.76 0.33
C ALA A 261 5.49 13.60 1.07
N MET A 262 5.43 12.42 0.47
CA MET A 262 6.07 11.22 1.00
C MET A 262 6.94 10.53 -0.03
N LEU A 263 8.24 10.40 0.27
CA LEU A 263 9.18 9.58 -0.49
C LEU A 263 9.06 8.12 -0.07
N THR A 264 8.84 7.26 -1.03
CA THR A 264 8.73 5.82 -0.78
C THR A 264 9.53 5.02 -1.80
N MET A 265 9.86 3.81 -1.42
CA MET A 265 10.19 2.77 -2.40
C MET A 265 8.89 2.18 -2.98
N ASP A 266 8.98 1.33 -4.02
CA ASP A 266 7.90 0.41 -4.39
C ASP A 266 7.64 -0.55 -3.22
N SER A 267 6.85 -0.09 -2.25
CA SER A 267 6.60 -0.73 -0.95
C SER A 267 5.19 -0.47 -0.43
N ALA A 268 4.84 -1.05 0.72
CA ALA A 268 3.52 -0.83 1.33
C ALA A 268 3.26 0.64 1.65
N ASN A 269 4.27 1.39 2.08
CA ASN A 269 4.14 2.80 2.47
C ASN A 269 3.70 3.70 1.30
N MET A 270 4.05 3.35 0.05
CA MET A 270 3.54 4.02 -1.14
C MET A 270 2.01 3.98 -1.19
N HIS A 271 1.43 2.84 -0.89
CA HIS A 271 -0.02 2.67 -0.87
C HIS A 271 -0.67 3.31 0.35
N LEU A 272 0.00 3.30 1.51
CA LEU A 272 -0.50 3.93 2.74
C LEU A 272 -0.59 5.44 2.59
N ALA A 273 0.44 6.09 2.05
CA ALA A 273 0.43 7.52 1.79
C ALA A 273 -0.67 7.91 0.78
N ALA A 274 -0.82 7.15 -0.31
CA ALA A 274 -1.90 7.37 -1.27
C ALA A 274 -3.29 7.13 -0.66
N LEU A 275 -3.42 6.19 0.28
CA LEU A 275 -4.67 5.88 0.97
C LEU A 275 -5.19 7.03 1.83
N VAL A 276 -4.31 7.87 2.33
CA VAL A 276 -4.64 9.08 3.09
C VAL A 276 -4.65 10.35 2.23
N GLY A 277 -4.39 10.24 0.93
CA GLY A 277 -4.41 11.36 -0.02
C GLY A 277 -3.16 12.25 0.05
N THR A 278 -2.04 11.74 0.56
CA THR A 278 -0.76 12.44 0.57
C THR A 278 -0.07 12.29 -0.78
N LYS A 279 0.59 13.35 -1.25
CA LYS A 279 1.43 13.28 -2.45
C LYS A 279 2.51 12.22 -2.28
N VAL A 280 2.61 11.30 -3.24
CA VAL A 280 3.59 10.20 -3.22
C VAL A 280 4.64 10.43 -4.30
N VAL A 281 5.91 10.41 -3.91
CA VAL A 281 7.06 10.28 -4.79
C VAL A 281 7.62 8.87 -4.59
N SER A 282 7.63 8.04 -5.64
CA SER A 282 8.03 6.64 -5.51
C SER A 282 9.24 6.28 -6.37
N ILE A 283 10.22 5.61 -5.75
CA ILE A 283 11.43 5.14 -6.43
C ILE A 283 11.26 3.67 -6.85
N TRP A 284 11.57 3.40 -8.13
CA TRP A 284 11.43 2.09 -8.74
C TRP A 284 12.76 1.59 -9.30
N GLY A 285 13.23 0.45 -8.81
CA GLY A 285 14.45 -0.21 -9.25
C GLY A 285 14.18 -1.42 -10.16
N ALA A 286 14.40 -2.63 -9.65
CA ALA A 286 14.23 -3.88 -10.39
C ALA A 286 12.80 -4.18 -10.85
N THR A 287 11.82 -3.50 -10.29
CA THR A 287 10.39 -3.55 -10.64
C THR A 287 10.03 -2.41 -11.60
N HIS A 288 8.79 -2.40 -12.11
CA HIS A 288 8.32 -1.36 -13.01
C HIS A 288 6.85 -1.04 -12.69
N PRO A 289 6.43 0.24 -12.74
CA PRO A 289 5.02 0.64 -12.53
C PRO A 289 4.04 -0.08 -13.44
N PHE A 290 4.46 -0.44 -14.66
CA PHE A 290 3.65 -1.17 -15.64
C PHE A 290 3.24 -2.58 -15.19
N ALA A 291 3.83 -3.12 -14.11
CA ALA A 291 3.34 -4.35 -13.49
C ALA A 291 1.97 -4.20 -12.80
N GLY A 292 1.41 -2.99 -12.78
CA GLY A 292 0.08 -2.69 -12.23
C GLY A 292 0.05 -2.51 -10.71
N PHE A 293 1.18 -2.10 -10.10
CA PHE A 293 1.28 -1.88 -8.65
C PHE A 293 1.39 -0.41 -8.25
N LEU A 294 1.16 0.52 -9.18
CA LEU A 294 1.13 1.94 -8.82
C LEU A 294 0.00 2.21 -7.82
N SER A 295 0.22 3.11 -6.88
CA SER A 295 -0.77 3.44 -5.86
C SER A 295 -1.96 4.22 -6.42
N TRP A 296 -3.05 4.27 -5.65
CA TRP A 296 -4.27 4.98 -6.03
C TRP A 296 -4.00 6.44 -6.40
N LYS A 297 -4.43 6.86 -7.60
CA LYS A 297 -4.31 8.22 -8.12
C LYS A 297 -2.91 8.85 -8.01
N GLN A 298 -1.85 8.04 -7.90
CA GLN A 298 -0.50 8.60 -7.91
C GLN A 298 -0.21 9.25 -9.26
N ASN A 299 0.26 10.51 -9.23
CA ASN A 299 0.69 11.21 -10.42
C ASN A 299 1.91 10.49 -11.06
N PRO A 300 1.84 10.11 -12.34
CA PRO A 300 2.96 9.48 -13.05
C PRO A 300 4.26 10.31 -13.03
N ASP A 301 4.15 11.65 -12.99
CA ASP A 301 5.31 12.54 -12.93
C ASP A 301 6.11 12.40 -11.62
N ASN A 302 5.49 11.85 -10.58
CA ASN A 302 6.13 11.59 -9.29
C ASN A 302 6.76 10.18 -9.21
N ILE A 303 6.82 9.46 -10.33
CA ILE A 303 7.57 8.19 -10.42
C ILE A 303 9.02 8.52 -10.73
N VAL A 304 9.92 8.08 -9.86
CA VAL A 304 11.35 8.24 -10.03
C VAL A 304 11.96 6.89 -10.38
N GLN A 305 12.55 6.81 -11.54
CA GLN A 305 13.16 5.58 -12.06
C GLN A 305 14.26 5.89 -13.07
N LYS A 306 15.20 4.97 -13.23
CA LYS A 306 16.24 5.02 -14.24
C LYS A 306 15.99 3.94 -15.28
N ASP A 307 15.86 4.31 -16.53
CA ASP A 307 15.71 3.35 -17.60
C ASP A 307 17.01 2.57 -17.84
N THR A 308 16.89 1.26 -17.78
CA THR A 308 18.00 0.32 -18.04
C THR A 308 17.48 -0.88 -18.80
N GLU A 309 18.30 -1.48 -19.66
CA GLU A 309 17.90 -2.61 -20.51
C GLU A 309 17.42 -3.85 -19.74
N CYS A 310 17.86 -4.00 -18.48
CA CYS A 310 17.51 -5.15 -17.64
C CYS A 310 16.20 -4.97 -16.86
N ARG A 311 15.54 -3.80 -16.92
CA ARG A 311 14.28 -3.53 -16.21
C ARG A 311 13.05 -3.83 -17.06
N PRO A 312 11.95 -4.30 -16.39
CA PRO A 312 11.94 -4.92 -15.07
C PRO A 312 12.59 -6.31 -15.09
N CYS A 313 13.52 -6.58 -14.20
CA CYS A 313 14.09 -7.91 -14.06
C CYS A 313 13.30 -8.80 -13.08
N SER A 314 12.37 -8.22 -12.35
CA SER A 314 11.48 -8.91 -11.40
C SER A 314 10.14 -8.20 -11.25
N ILE A 315 9.04 -8.96 -11.14
CA ILE A 315 7.71 -8.39 -10.85
C ILE A 315 7.61 -7.89 -9.42
N TYR A 316 8.25 -8.58 -8.48
CA TYR A 316 8.16 -8.30 -7.03
C TYR A 316 9.47 -7.82 -6.42
N GLY A 317 10.55 -7.71 -7.19
CA GLY A 317 11.87 -7.34 -6.68
C GLY A 317 12.64 -8.47 -5.99
N ASN A 318 12.14 -9.71 -6.01
CA ASN A 318 12.70 -10.85 -5.29
C ASN A 318 13.86 -11.56 -6.01
N LYS A 319 14.28 -11.08 -7.17
CA LYS A 319 15.45 -11.60 -7.88
C LYS A 319 16.70 -10.78 -7.53
N LYS A 320 17.84 -11.45 -7.46
CA LYS A 320 19.14 -10.79 -7.34
C LYS A 320 19.47 -10.06 -8.64
N CYS A 321 20.15 -8.93 -8.53
CA CYS A 321 20.69 -8.23 -9.69
C CYS A 321 21.72 -9.11 -10.40
N ILE A 322 21.59 -9.25 -11.72
CA ILE A 322 22.51 -10.06 -12.54
C ILE A 322 23.90 -9.40 -12.67
N PHE A 323 23.95 -8.06 -12.55
CA PHE A 323 25.20 -7.29 -12.56
C PHE A 323 25.78 -7.10 -11.15
N GLY A 324 25.01 -7.33 -10.10
CA GLY A 324 25.41 -7.20 -8.69
C GLY A 324 25.41 -5.77 -8.13
N ASP A 325 25.31 -4.76 -8.97
CA ASP A 325 25.48 -3.34 -8.64
C ASP A 325 24.18 -2.56 -8.43
N TYR A 326 23.04 -3.11 -8.85
CA TYR A 326 21.75 -2.42 -8.81
C TYR A 326 21.74 -1.04 -9.48
N HIS A 327 22.46 -0.86 -10.59
CA HIS A 327 22.59 0.42 -11.30
C HIS A 327 21.27 1.08 -11.71
N CYS A 328 20.15 0.34 -11.72
CA CYS A 328 18.80 0.89 -11.86
C CYS A 328 18.39 1.78 -10.67
N MET A 329 19.09 1.68 -9.54
CA MET A 329 18.92 2.53 -8.36
C MET A 329 19.96 3.67 -8.30
N ASP A 330 20.84 3.78 -9.32
CA ASP A 330 21.76 4.89 -9.45
C ASP A 330 21.05 6.11 -10.05
N ILE A 331 20.15 6.70 -9.27
CA ILE A 331 19.33 7.86 -9.58
C ILE A 331 19.95 9.08 -8.90
N ASP A 332 19.93 10.25 -9.57
CA ASP A 332 20.42 11.50 -9.00
C ASP A 332 19.51 11.97 -7.84
N PRO A 333 20.06 12.28 -6.64
CA PRO A 333 19.30 12.83 -5.53
C PRO A 333 18.50 14.09 -5.86
N HIS A 334 19.01 14.98 -6.70
CA HIS A 334 18.29 16.19 -7.11
C HIS A 334 16.98 15.89 -7.84
N ILE A 335 16.92 14.84 -8.66
CA ILE A 335 15.67 14.42 -9.28
C ILE A 335 14.63 14.03 -8.22
N VAL A 336 15.06 13.39 -7.14
CA VAL A 336 14.17 12.97 -6.05
C VAL A 336 13.67 14.18 -5.26
N THR A 337 14.56 15.12 -4.91
CA THR A 337 14.20 16.34 -4.17
C THR A 337 13.29 17.25 -4.98
N ASP A 338 13.58 17.45 -6.26
CA ASP A 338 12.72 18.23 -7.18
C ASP A 338 11.29 17.69 -7.19
N ARG A 339 11.13 16.35 -7.25
CA ARG A 339 9.79 15.73 -7.23
C ARG A 339 9.08 15.88 -5.89
N LEU A 340 9.81 15.93 -4.78
CA LEU A 340 9.23 16.15 -3.45
C LEU A 340 8.76 17.59 -3.27
N GLN A 341 9.56 18.56 -3.72
CA GLN A 341 9.35 19.99 -3.50
C GLN A 341 8.37 20.62 -4.50
N ASN A 342 8.37 20.17 -5.76
CA ASN A 342 7.43 20.67 -6.77
C ASN A 342 5.99 20.28 -6.43
N GLN A 343 5.06 21.25 -6.48
CA GLN A 343 3.63 21.06 -6.21
C GLN A 343 2.90 20.33 -7.34
#